data_f7f2a13d63048886fec9bdfa90650f9e
#
_entry.id   f7f2a13d63048886fec9bdfa90650f9e
#
_cell.length_a   1.000
_cell.length_b   1.000
_cell.length_c   1.000
_cell.angle_alpha   90.00
_cell.angle_beta   90.00
_cell.angle_gamma   90.00
#
_symmetry.space_group_name_H-M   'P 1'
#
loop_
_entity.id
_entity.type
_entity.pdbx_description
1 polymer ?
#
loop_
_entity_poly.entity_id
_entity_poly.type
_entity_poly.pdbx_seq_one_letter_code
_entity_poly.pdbx_strand_id
1 'polypeptide(L)'
;MDIKLEPFSESDMQYVYDVEYGNLADHTWMAFNGPYFQDPIPTWPEFQQQADGLIDHAHHRLIWYNHRIVGEVSAHWADGPLQHWLEIGIVIYQKSDWGKGIATASVKIWIAELFSQHTELPHIGLTTWSGNTGMMRASEKIGLLHEGTIRQVRYWQGVYYDSVKYGILRTEFTA
;
A
#
# COMPACT_ATOMS: atom_id res chain seq x y z
N MET A 1 -20.15 1.00 -3.11
CA MET A 1 -19.01 0.07 -2.91
C MET A 1 -18.81 -0.02 -1.42
N ASP A 2 -18.95 -1.20 -0.82
CA ASP A 2 -18.77 -1.37 0.64
C ASP A 2 -17.30 -1.67 0.93
N ILE A 3 -16.54 -0.63 1.23
CA ILE A 3 -15.12 -0.73 1.61
C ILE A 3 -14.95 -0.19 3.02
N LYS A 4 -14.21 -0.93 3.85
CA LYS A 4 -13.83 -0.53 5.20
C LYS A 4 -12.34 -0.78 5.39
N LEU A 5 -11.71 0.06 6.19
CA LEU A 5 -10.36 -0.15 6.71
C LEU A 5 -10.47 -0.53 8.17
N GLU A 6 -9.96 -1.70 8.52
CA GLU A 6 -10.02 -2.21 9.91
C GLU A 6 -8.61 -2.52 10.40
N PRO A 7 -8.34 -2.37 11.69
CA PRO A 7 -7.07 -2.80 12.27
C PRO A 7 -6.80 -4.28 11.98
N PHE A 8 -5.53 -4.64 11.83
CA PHE A 8 -5.11 -6.03 11.77
C PHE A 8 -5.22 -6.66 13.16
N SER A 9 -5.84 -7.81 13.26
CA SER A 9 -5.99 -8.56 14.51
C SER A 9 -5.35 -9.94 14.42
N GLU A 10 -5.08 -10.55 15.57
CA GLU A 10 -4.55 -11.92 15.64
C GLU A 10 -5.44 -12.93 14.91
N SER A 11 -6.77 -12.74 14.98
CA SER A 11 -7.73 -13.62 14.31
C SER A 11 -7.69 -13.56 12.77
N ASP A 12 -7.15 -12.48 12.19
CA ASP A 12 -7.04 -12.30 10.74
C ASP A 12 -5.78 -12.96 10.18
N MET A 13 -4.79 -13.22 11.02
CA MET A 13 -3.43 -13.58 10.65
C MET A 13 -3.37 -14.78 9.69
N GLN A 14 -4.09 -15.85 9.98
CA GLN A 14 -4.09 -17.05 9.14
C GLN A 14 -4.72 -16.78 7.77
N TYR A 15 -5.84 -16.08 7.75
CA TYR A 15 -6.52 -15.78 6.48
C TYR A 15 -5.69 -14.82 5.61
N VAL A 16 -5.09 -13.80 6.21
CA VAL A 16 -4.22 -12.86 5.49
C VAL A 16 -3.03 -13.60 4.89
N TYR A 17 -2.35 -14.46 5.67
CA TYR A 17 -1.27 -15.29 5.13
C TYR A 17 -1.73 -16.14 3.93
N ASP A 18 -2.87 -16.81 4.05
CA ASP A 18 -3.37 -17.70 3.00
C ASP A 18 -3.68 -16.95 1.69
N VAL A 19 -4.24 -15.74 1.76
CA VAL A 19 -4.61 -14.96 0.56
C VAL A 19 -3.42 -14.18 -0.01
N GLU A 20 -2.43 -13.85 0.80
CA GLU A 20 -1.27 -13.07 0.38
C GLU A 20 -0.14 -13.96 -0.12
N TYR A 21 0.21 -15.02 0.63
CA TYR A 21 1.38 -15.87 0.37
C TYR A 21 1.07 -17.36 0.30
N GLY A 22 -0.02 -17.83 0.91
CA GLY A 22 -0.33 -19.23 1.12
C GLY A 22 -1.19 -19.85 0.03
N ASN A 23 -2.07 -20.77 0.44
CA ASN A 23 -2.83 -21.64 -0.47
C ASN A 23 -3.86 -20.93 -1.35
N LEU A 24 -4.29 -19.72 -0.97
CA LEU A 24 -5.27 -18.92 -1.70
C LEU A 24 -4.62 -17.81 -2.54
N ALA A 25 -3.31 -17.62 -2.43
CA ALA A 25 -2.58 -16.56 -3.11
C ALA A 25 -2.40 -16.83 -4.60
N ASP A 26 -2.54 -15.80 -5.44
CA ASP A 26 -2.15 -15.84 -6.86
C ASP A 26 -0.76 -15.25 -7.12
N HIS A 27 -0.17 -14.60 -6.12
CA HIS A 27 1.14 -13.94 -6.13
C HIS A 27 1.36 -12.89 -7.23
N THR A 28 0.35 -12.57 -8.03
CA THR A 28 0.50 -11.62 -9.15
C THR A 28 0.87 -10.22 -8.67
N TRP A 29 0.40 -9.83 -7.48
CA TRP A 29 0.69 -8.53 -6.88
C TRP A 29 2.19 -8.31 -6.63
N MET A 30 2.96 -9.37 -6.35
CA MET A 30 4.41 -9.29 -6.10
C MET A 30 5.18 -8.75 -7.31
N ALA A 31 4.68 -8.97 -8.54
CA ALA A 31 5.28 -8.43 -9.75
C ALA A 31 5.18 -6.90 -9.88
N PHE A 32 4.39 -6.25 -9.02
CA PHE A 32 4.17 -4.80 -9.03
C PHE A 32 4.65 -4.12 -7.75
N ASN A 33 4.80 -4.88 -6.66
CA ASN A 33 5.23 -4.37 -5.35
C ASN A 33 6.76 -4.41 -5.21
N GLY A 34 7.47 -3.56 -5.96
CA GLY A 34 8.92 -3.47 -5.90
C GLY A 34 9.67 -4.78 -6.25
N PRO A 35 9.33 -5.48 -7.36
CA PRO A 35 9.87 -6.80 -7.66
C PRO A 35 11.39 -6.83 -7.80
N TYR A 36 12.01 -5.69 -8.01
CA TYR A 36 13.46 -5.52 -8.08
C TYR A 36 14.16 -5.70 -6.71
N PHE A 37 13.43 -5.70 -5.60
CA PHE A 37 13.96 -6.06 -4.28
C PHE A 37 14.10 -7.57 -4.12
N GLN A 38 13.36 -8.37 -4.91
CA GLN A 38 13.36 -9.83 -4.87
C GLN A 38 13.01 -10.38 -3.47
N ASP A 39 12.05 -9.74 -2.81
CA ASP A 39 11.59 -10.16 -1.49
C ASP A 39 11.07 -11.61 -1.54
N PRO A 40 11.54 -12.48 -0.63
CA PRO A 40 11.10 -13.86 -0.60
C PRO A 40 9.64 -13.97 -0.11
N ILE A 41 8.97 -15.04 -0.53
CA ILE A 41 7.69 -15.40 0.09
C ILE A 41 8.00 -15.95 1.49
N PRO A 42 7.45 -15.34 2.56
CA PRO A 42 7.72 -15.80 3.91
C PRO A 42 7.06 -17.14 4.19
N THR A 43 7.71 -17.98 4.98
CA THR A 43 7.07 -19.13 5.60
C THR A 43 6.06 -18.68 6.66
N TRP A 44 5.14 -19.56 7.05
CA TRP A 44 4.18 -19.24 8.09
C TRP A 44 4.80 -18.71 9.40
N PRO A 45 5.87 -19.33 9.98
CA PRO A 45 6.50 -18.78 11.17
C PRO A 45 7.14 -17.40 10.97
N GLU A 46 7.73 -17.15 9.81
CA GLU A 46 8.30 -15.83 9.48
C GLU A 46 7.21 -14.77 9.35
N PHE A 47 6.10 -15.11 8.70
CA PHE A 47 4.95 -14.23 8.60
C PHE A 47 4.36 -13.91 9.98
N GLN A 48 4.17 -14.91 10.84
CA GLN A 48 3.66 -14.70 12.21
C GLN A 48 4.53 -13.67 12.96
N GLN A 49 5.86 -13.84 12.91
CA GLN A 49 6.77 -12.92 13.58
C GLN A 49 6.68 -11.49 13.04
N GLN A 50 6.47 -11.31 11.74
CA GLN A 50 6.29 -10.00 11.13
C GLN A 50 4.91 -9.42 11.47
N ALA A 51 3.88 -10.23 11.39
CA ALA A 51 2.49 -9.84 11.60
C ALA A 51 2.18 -9.44 13.05
N ASP A 52 2.88 -10.00 14.04
CA ASP A 52 2.77 -9.58 15.44
C ASP A 52 2.99 -8.06 15.61
N GLY A 53 3.90 -7.48 14.83
CA GLY A 53 4.16 -6.05 14.83
C GLY A 53 3.08 -5.20 14.12
N LEU A 54 2.16 -5.85 13.40
CA LEU A 54 1.07 -5.17 12.67
C LEU A 54 -0.25 -5.17 13.44
N ILE A 55 -0.38 -6.00 14.49
CA ILE A 55 -1.59 -6.06 15.32
C ILE A 55 -1.85 -4.69 15.93
N ASP A 56 -3.04 -4.13 15.67
CA ASP A 56 -3.47 -2.80 16.12
C ASP A 56 -2.50 -1.65 15.77
N HIS A 57 -1.59 -1.87 14.81
CA HIS A 57 -0.62 -0.85 14.43
C HIS A 57 -1.29 0.36 13.79
N ALA A 58 -0.95 1.57 14.27
CA ALA A 58 -1.60 2.82 13.83
C ALA A 58 -1.45 3.10 12.32
N HIS A 59 -0.34 2.64 11.73
CA HIS A 59 -0.02 2.85 10.31
C HIS A 59 -0.26 1.61 9.44
N HIS A 60 -1.18 0.74 9.84
CA HIS A 60 -1.56 -0.44 9.06
C HIS A 60 -3.06 -0.71 9.19
N ARG A 61 -3.72 -1.01 8.07
CA ARG A 61 -5.13 -1.44 8.03
C ARG A 61 -5.33 -2.51 6.98
N LEU A 62 -6.22 -3.46 7.30
CA LEU A 62 -6.76 -4.41 6.33
C LEU A 62 -7.89 -3.75 5.53
N ILE A 63 -7.91 -4.02 4.23
CA ILE A 63 -8.97 -3.59 3.32
C ILE A 63 -10.04 -4.66 3.29
N TRP A 64 -11.22 -4.33 3.80
CA TRP A 64 -12.42 -5.15 3.69
C TRP A 64 -13.28 -4.68 2.52
N TYR A 65 -13.65 -5.60 1.66
CA TYR A 65 -14.55 -5.38 0.52
C TYR A 65 -15.59 -6.48 0.46
N ASN A 66 -16.90 -6.11 0.55
CA ASN A 66 -17.99 -7.07 0.56
C ASN A 66 -17.76 -8.21 1.57
N HIS A 67 -17.47 -7.86 2.82
CA HIS A 67 -17.29 -8.77 3.96
C HIS A 67 -16.10 -9.75 3.87
N ARG A 68 -15.10 -9.48 3.02
CA ARG A 68 -13.85 -10.23 2.99
C ARG A 68 -12.64 -9.31 2.94
N ILE A 69 -11.53 -9.76 3.47
CA ILE A 69 -10.24 -9.08 3.37
C ILE A 69 -9.71 -9.26 1.94
N VAL A 70 -9.32 -8.18 1.28
CA VAL A 70 -8.85 -8.17 -0.11
C VAL A 70 -7.47 -7.55 -0.29
N GLY A 71 -6.92 -6.94 0.75
CA GLY A 71 -5.65 -6.25 0.70
C GLY A 71 -5.37 -5.50 1.99
N GLU A 72 -4.39 -4.64 1.92
CA GLU A 72 -3.96 -3.80 3.03
C GLU A 72 -3.49 -2.43 2.57
N VAL A 73 -3.53 -1.46 3.47
CA VAL A 73 -2.85 -0.17 3.36
C VAL A 73 -1.87 -0.01 4.50
N SER A 74 -0.75 0.63 4.21
CA SER A 74 0.28 0.91 5.20
C SER A 74 0.76 2.35 5.12
N ALA A 75 1.48 2.81 6.14
CA ALA A 75 2.21 4.06 6.10
C ALA A 75 3.53 3.93 6.86
N HIS A 76 4.54 4.65 6.41
CA HIS A 76 5.83 4.70 7.06
C HIS A 76 6.46 6.08 6.95
N TRP A 77 7.30 6.44 7.91
CA TRP A 77 8.05 7.68 7.89
C TRP A 77 9.25 7.56 6.97
N ALA A 78 9.21 8.24 5.82
CA ALA A 78 10.29 8.24 4.84
C ALA A 78 11.56 8.95 5.33
N ASP A 79 11.42 9.84 6.31
CA ASP A 79 12.49 10.57 6.99
C ASP A 79 12.84 10.00 8.38
N GLY A 80 12.35 8.79 8.68
CA GLY A 80 12.66 8.05 9.91
C GLY A 80 12.24 8.80 11.17
N PRO A 81 13.16 9.09 12.11
CA PRO A 81 12.81 9.66 13.41
C PRO A 81 12.33 11.12 13.36
N LEU A 82 12.48 11.82 12.24
CA LEU A 82 11.99 13.20 12.09
C LEU A 82 10.47 13.28 12.04
N GLN A 83 9.81 12.28 11.46
CA GLN A 83 8.36 12.13 11.40
C GLN A 83 7.62 13.34 10.79
N HIS A 84 8.18 13.88 9.70
CA HIS A 84 7.59 14.99 8.94
C HIS A 84 7.23 14.59 7.51
N TRP A 85 7.66 13.40 7.07
CA TRP A 85 7.39 12.88 5.73
C TRP A 85 6.81 11.47 5.81
N LEU A 86 5.50 11.38 5.67
CA LEU A 86 4.77 10.11 5.68
C LEU A 86 4.52 9.63 4.24
N GLU A 87 4.92 8.42 3.93
CA GLU A 87 4.58 7.74 2.67
C GLU A 87 3.65 6.56 2.92
N ILE A 88 2.69 6.37 2.02
CA ILE A 88 1.72 5.29 2.07
C ILE A 88 2.01 4.20 1.07
N GLY A 89 1.58 2.98 1.40
CA GLY A 89 1.57 1.81 0.53
C GLY A 89 0.19 1.17 0.46
N ILE A 90 -0.04 0.39 -0.59
CA ILE A 90 -1.25 -0.42 -0.77
C ILE A 90 -0.93 -1.70 -1.53
N VAL A 91 -1.52 -2.79 -1.09
CA VAL A 91 -1.53 -4.07 -1.81
C VAL A 91 -2.97 -4.56 -1.92
N ILE A 92 -3.37 -4.99 -3.13
CA ILE A 92 -4.59 -5.78 -3.35
C ILE A 92 -4.14 -7.17 -3.74
N TYR A 93 -4.41 -8.16 -2.89
CA TYR A 93 -3.83 -9.50 -2.94
C TYR A 93 -4.16 -10.28 -4.20
N GLN A 94 -5.42 -10.20 -4.65
CA GLN A 94 -5.91 -11.00 -5.77
C GLN A 94 -6.07 -10.15 -7.03
N LYS A 95 -5.51 -10.61 -8.16
CA LYS A 95 -5.66 -9.95 -9.45
C LYS A 95 -7.13 -9.81 -9.88
N SER A 96 -7.98 -10.76 -9.48
CA SER A 96 -9.43 -10.72 -9.74
C SER A 96 -10.13 -9.52 -9.11
N ASP A 97 -9.52 -8.86 -8.13
CA ASP A 97 -10.06 -7.65 -7.47
C ASP A 97 -9.53 -6.35 -8.07
N TRP A 98 -8.60 -6.44 -9.01
CA TRP A 98 -8.05 -5.26 -9.67
C TRP A 98 -9.05 -4.64 -10.67
N GLY A 99 -8.89 -3.36 -10.94
CA GLY A 99 -9.74 -2.62 -11.88
C GLY A 99 -11.14 -2.30 -11.37
N LYS A 100 -11.50 -2.75 -10.17
CA LYS A 100 -12.82 -2.50 -9.54
C LYS A 100 -12.90 -1.17 -8.77
N GLY A 101 -11.82 -0.39 -8.72
CA GLY A 101 -11.76 0.87 -7.97
C GLY A 101 -11.47 0.70 -6.46
N ILE A 102 -11.23 -0.53 -5.98
CA ILE A 102 -10.97 -0.83 -4.56
C ILE A 102 -9.77 -0.02 -4.07
N ALA A 103 -8.63 -0.09 -4.76
CA ALA A 103 -7.42 0.64 -4.36
C ALA A 103 -7.65 2.15 -4.27
N THR A 104 -8.32 2.75 -5.25
CA THR A 104 -8.63 4.19 -5.26
C THR A 104 -9.47 4.60 -4.05
N ALA A 105 -10.51 3.83 -3.76
CA ALA A 105 -11.41 4.12 -2.64
C ALA A 105 -10.69 3.90 -1.28
N SER A 106 -9.95 2.79 -1.13
CA SER A 106 -9.20 2.50 0.09
C SER A 106 -8.16 3.55 0.41
N VAL A 107 -7.38 3.99 -0.58
CA VAL A 107 -6.35 5.02 -0.37
C VAL A 107 -6.97 6.37 0.02
N LYS A 108 -8.13 6.75 -0.53
CA LYS A 108 -8.82 7.96 -0.10
C LYS A 108 -9.23 7.91 1.37
N ILE A 109 -9.83 6.78 1.81
CA ILE A 109 -10.17 6.57 3.22
C ILE A 109 -8.90 6.63 4.09
N TRP A 110 -7.83 5.98 3.64
CA TRP A 110 -6.57 5.92 4.37
C TRP A 110 -5.92 7.30 4.54
N ILE A 111 -5.86 8.11 3.49
CA ILE A 111 -5.34 9.48 3.55
C ILE A 111 -6.17 10.33 4.53
N ALA A 112 -7.50 10.21 4.52
CA ALA A 112 -8.37 10.91 5.46
C ALA A 112 -8.09 10.52 6.91
N GLU A 113 -7.93 9.21 7.17
CA GLU A 113 -7.58 8.68 8.50
C GLU A 113 -6.23 9.19 8.97
N LEU A 114 -5.19 9.10 8.13
CA LEU A 114 -3.85 9.57 8.46
C LEU A 114 -3.79 11.08 8.71
N PHE A 115 -4.47 11.89 7.91
CA PHE A 115 -4.57 13.32 8.17
C PHE A 115 -5.34 13.64 9.45
N SER A 116 -6.29 12.81 9.87
CA SER A 116 -6.96 12.95 11.16
C SER A 116 -6.06 12.56 12.33
N GLN A 117 -5.25 11.51 12.17
CA GLN A 117 -4.30 11.06 13.20
C GLN A 117 -3.12 12.04 13.38
N HIS A 118 -2.63 12.62 12.28
CA HIS A 118 -1.45 13.49 12.24
C HIS A 118 -1.86 14.90 11.82
N THR A 119 -2.47 15.66 12.75
CA THR A 119 -3.06 16.96 12.46
C THR A 119 -2.08 18.01 11.95
N GLU A 120 -0.81 17.89 12.34
CA GLU A 120 0.26 18.81 11.92
C GLU A 120 0.92 18.44 10.59
N LEU A 121 0.61 17.25 10.04
CA LEU A 121 1.24 16.78 8.81
C LEU A 121 0.66 17.47 7.59
N PRO A 122 1.46 18.24 6.82
CA PRO A 122 0.95 19.00 5.67
C PRO A 122 0.85 18.15 4.41
N HIS A 123 1.55 17.00 4.31
CA HIS A 123 1.77 16.23 3.10
C HIS A 123 1.73 14.74 3.37
N ILE A 124 1.15 13.98 2.45
CA ILE A 124 1.25 12.51 2.39
C ILE A 124 1.75 12.12 1.01
N GLY A 125 2.82 11.33 0.97
CA GLY A 125 3.47 10.84 -0.25
C GLY A 125 3.17 9.39 -0.57
N LEU A 126 3.52 9.00 -1.79
CA LEU A 126 3.50 7.64 -2.29
C LEU A 126 4.63 7.46 -3.29
N THR A 127 5.42 6.43 -3.13
CA THR A 127 6.46 6.06 -4.10
C THR A 127 6.06 4.78 -4.82
N THR A 128 6.15 4.80 -6.14
CA THR A 128 5.98 3.63 -7.01
C THR A 128 7.10 3.59 -8.06
N TRP A 129 6.98 2.76 -9.07
CA TRP A 129 7.94 2.66 -10.16
C TRP A 129 7.23 2.64 -11.52
N SER A 130 7.92 3.03 -12.58
CA SER A 130 7.32 3.20 -13.92
C SER A 130 6.79 1.89 -14.54
N GLY A 131 7.16 0.72 -13.98
CA GLY A 131 6.57 -0.57 -14.34
C GLY A 131 5.19 -0.81 -13.73
N ASN A 132 4.82 -0.10 -12.65
CA ASN A 132 3.51 -0.20 -12.01
C ASN A 132 2.54 0.86 -12.54
N THR A 133 2.16 0.74 -13.80
CA THR A 133 1.23 1.67 -14.46
C THR A 133 -0.15 1.69 -13.79
N GLY A 134 -0.54 0.59 -13.15
CA GLY A 134 -1.79 0.50 -12.38
C GLY A 134 -1.80 1.47 -11.19
N MET A 135 -0.70 1.48 -10.42
CA MET A 135 -0.58 2.38 -9.26
C MET A 135 -0.45 3.84 -9.68
N MET A 136 0.31 4.13 -10.74
CA MET A 136 0.40 5.49 -11.30
C MET A 136 -0.98 6.05 -11.65
N ARG A 137 -1.80 5.28 -12.40
CA ARG A 137 -3.17 5.66 -12.74
C ARG A 137 -4.09 5.78 -11.52
N ALA A 138 -3.91 4.92 -10.53
CA ALA A 138 -4.68 5.00 -9.28
C ALA A 138 -4.33 6.28 -8.51
N SER A 139 -3.05 6.64 -8.41
CA SER A 139 -2.58 7.88 -7.78
C SER A 139 -3.23 9.12 -8.40
N GLU A 140 -3.22 9.21 -9.72
CA GLU A 140 -3.86 10.31 -10.46
C GLU A 140 -5.38 10.38 -10.20
N LYS A 141 -6.08 9.23 -10.19
CA LYS A 141 -7.52 9.16 -9.90
C LYS A 141 -7.87 9.52 -8.45
N ILE A 142 -6.96 9.29 -7.52
CA ILE A 142 -7.12 9.70 -6.12
C ILE A 142 -6.99 11.22 -6.01
N GLY A 143 -6.24 11.86 -6.91
CA GLY A 143 -5.92 13.28 -6.89
C GLY A 143 -4.52 13.59 -6.39
N LEU A 144 -3.65 12.57 -6.27
CA LEU A 144 -2.25 12.80 -5.95
C LEU A 144 -1.55 13.42 -7.17
N LEU A 145 -0.70 14.41 -6.91
CA LEU A 145 0.12 15.04 -7.93
C LEU A 145 1.42 14.27 -8.14
N HIS A 146 1.87 14.19 -9.38
CA HIS A 146 3.21 13.71 -9.71
C HIS A 146 4.24 14.72 -9.23
N GLU A 147 5.04 14.38 -8.23
CA GLU A 147 6.01 15.28 -7.59
C GLU A 147 7.44 15.09 -8.07
N GLY A 148 7.75 13.93 -8.65
CA GLY A 148 9.08 13.69 -9.17
C GLY A 148 9.30 12.32 -9.78
N THR A 149 10.35 12.25 -10.60
CA THR A 149 10.84 11.01 -11.21
C THR A 149 12.34 10.93 -11.05
N ILE A 150 12.83 9.85 -10.45
CA ILE A 150 14.24 9.51 -10.39
C ILE A 150 14.48 8.45 -11.46
N ARG A 151 15.16 8.86 -12.54
CA ARG A 151 15.28 8.05 -13.74
C ARG A 151 16.24 6.88 -13.56
N GLN A 152 15.85 5.68 -14.09
CA GLN A 152 16.71 4.50 -14.26
C GLN A 152 17.38 4.00 -12.96
N VAL A 153 16.68 4.06 -11.84
CA VAL A 153 17.18 3.61 -10.52
C VAL A 153 16.60 2.26 -10.06
N ARG A 154 15.70 1.68 -10.86
CA ARG A 154 15.07 0.38 -10.57
C ARG A 154 15.39 -0.60 -11.69
N TYR A 155 16.15 -1.64 -11.41
CA TYR A 155 16.53 -2.67 -12.38
C TYR A 155 15.72 -3.92 -12.18
N TRP A 156 15.00 -4.36 -13.22
CA TRP A 156 14.19 -5.56 -13.19
C TRP A 156 14.15 -6.26 -14.55
N GLN A 157 14.44 -7.57 -14.59
CA GLN A 157 14.41 -8.39 -15.80
C GLN A 157 15.13 -7.79 -17.03
N GLY A 158 16.32 -7.26 -16.80
CA GLY A 158 17.15 -6.70 -17.89
C GLY A 158 16.81 -5.26 -18.29
N VAL A 159 15.84 -4.63 -17.64
CA VAL A 159 15.36 -3.27 -17.97
C VAL A 159 15.54 -2.33 -16.77
N TYR A 160 15.93 -1.10 -17.03
CA TYR A 160 15.93 -0.03 -16.04
C TYR A 160 14.61 0.74 -16.08
N TYR A 161 14.01 0.89 -14.92
CA TYR A 161 12.78 1.64 -14.69
C TYR A 161 13.05 2.84 -13.77
N ASP A 162 12.12 3.79 -13.78
CA ASP A 162 12.17 4.98 -12.95
C ASP A 162 11.51 4.72 -11.58
N SER A 163 11.97 5.41 -10.54
CA SER A 163 11.22 5.61 -9.30
C SER A 163 10.34 6.84 -9.46
N VAL A 164 9.05 6.69 -9.19
CA VAL A 164 8.05 7.75 -9.41
C VAL A 164 7.40 8.12 -8.09
N LYS A 165 7.35 9.41 -7.80
CA LYS A 165 6.80 9.95 -6.55
C LYS A 165 5.51 10.72 -6.83
N TYR A 166 4.50 10.43 -6.03
CA TYR A 166 3.23 11.14 -5.97
C TYR A 166 3.01 11.68 -4.57
N GLY A 167 2.24 12.75 -4.44
CA GLY A 167 1.90 13.31 -3.15
C GLY A 167 0.66 14.16 -3.18
N ILE A 168 0.13 14.47 -2.01
CA ILE A 168 -1.01 15.35 -1.82
C ILE A 168 -0.81 16.20 -0.58
N LEU A 169 -1.07 17.49 -0.71
CA LEU A 169 -1.11 18.39 0.44
C LEU A 169 -2.45 18.27 1.19
N ARG A 170 -2.41 18.46 2.49
CA ARG A 170 -3.64 18.52 3.30
C ARG A 170 -4.67 19.51 2.74
N THR A 171 -4.21 20.66 2.25
CA THR A 171 -5.06 21.72 1.66
C THR A 171 -5.68 21.35 0.31
N GLU A 172 -5.14 20.35 -0.35
CA GLU A 172 -5.64 19.83 -1.65
C GLU A 172 -6.59 18.66 -1.47
N PHE A 173 -6.50 17.97 -0.32
CA PHE A 173 -7.29 16.77 -0.08
C PHE A 173 -8.76 17.13 0.21
N THR A 174 -9.64 16.58 -0.61
CA THR A 174 -11.10 16.62 -0.43
C THR A 174 -11.60 15.19 -0.18
N ALA A 175 -12.17 14.97 1.02
CA ALA A 175 -12.71 13.66 1.43
C ALA A 175 -13.93 13.24 0.59
#